data_14cdfa43e5fb3d89905f7cde23c2a9ec
#
_entry.id   14cdfa43e5fb3d89905f7cde23c2a9ec
#
_cell.length_a   1.000
_cell.length_b   1.000
_cell.length_c   1.000
_cell.angle_alpha   90.00
_cell.angle_beta   90.00
_cell.angle_gamma   90.00
#
_symmetry.space_group_name_H-M   'P 1'
#
loop_
_entity.id
_entity.type
_entity.pdbx_description
1 polymer ?
#
loop_
_entity_poly.entity_id
_entity_poly.type
_entity_poly.pdbx_seq_one_letter_code
_entity_poly.pdbx_strand_id
1 'polypeptide(L)'
;MRQKMAVFTGRLEIIEYPGVVVREPVLLKPIYVYIGDLERSIIEGLLPLNPPVVLGSFGVARVIEVSGSNTEYTGRVFTVKPFGDHGILGVEVDGLLANYTSIHPSYLDDVLLDPKPIDSIKPLIKHSTSIAMESLEPVLIEGCGLTALLTGLALRYIGVEPAYYCEQSSKLVLQYGFTIYKHIGDVVEKWGSIVLTSINQASKYKLTTRLDYKKLIISPLSFTQCIPLKKRESLFSINIFSRVSSEESSVVNKVSSDLAKIIRVVEVEDLKNILGLLPPRSPGFILSLK
;
A
#
# COMPACT_ATOMS: atom_id res chain seq x y z
N MET A 1 9.71 6.89 29.45
CA MET A 1 9.43 6.12 28.22
C MET A 1 10.24 6.77 27.10
N ARG A 2 11.02 6.05 26.31
CA ARG A 2 11.80 6.63 25.20
C ARG A 2 11.08 6.34 23.88
N GLN A 3 10.98 7.32 23.00
CA GLN A 3 10.46 7.13 21.65
C GLN A 3 11.61 6.91 20.67
N LYS A 4 11.53 5.82 19.90
CA LYS A 4 12.45 5.52 18.80
C LYS A 4 11.64 5.54 17.51
N MET A 5 12.18 6.14 16.45
CA MET A 5 11.50 6.28 15.16
C MET A 5 12.50 6.11 14.01
N ALA A 6 12.07 5.44 12.94
CA ALA A 6 12.81 5.41 11.68
C ALA A 6 12.35 6.59 10.81
N VAL A 7 13.19 7.60 10.72
CA VAL A 7 12.90 8.90 10.09
C VAL A 7 13.67 9.02 8.78
N PHE A 8 13.00 9.47 7.74
CA PHE A 8 13.63 9.85 6.49
C PHE A 8 13.88 11.38 6.49
N THR A 9 15.17 11.76 6.44
CA THR A 9 15.62 13.16 6.43
C THR A 9 16.34 13.54 5.11
N GLY A 10 16.15 12.75 4.05
CA GLY A 10 16.98 12.68 2.85
C GLY A 10 17.84 11.40 2.86
N ARG A 11 18.02 10.82 4.02
CA ARG A 11 18.53 9.47 4.28
C ARG A 11 17.75 8.86 5.45
N LEU A 12 17.77 7.54 5.58
CA LEU A 12 17.08 6.86 6.67
C LEU A 12 17.94 6.87 7.94
N GLU A 13 17.36 7.34 9.05
CA GLU A 13 18.00 7.43 10.36
C GLU A 13 17.08 6.91 11.47
N ILE A 14 17.66 6.38 12.55
CA ILE A 14 16.91 6.12 13.78
C ILE A 14 17.13 7.26 14.74
N ILE A 15 16.02 7.93 15.08
CA ILE A 15 16.02 9.06 16.03
C ILE A 15 15.41 8.58 17.35
N GLU A 16 16.04 8.97 18.45
CA GLU A 16 15.57 8.67 19.81
C GLU A 16 15.24 9.95 20.56
N TYR A 17 14.04 9.99 21.17
CA TYR A 17 13.63 11.07 22.06
C TYR A 17 13.47 10.56 23.50
N PRO A 18 13.75 11.39 24.52
CA PRO A 18 13.63 11.00 25.94
C PRO A 18 12.18 10.82 26.40
N GLY A 19 11.21 11.31 25.63
CA GLY A 19 9.76 11.19 25.88
C GLY A 19 9.02 10.83 24.62
N VAL A 20 7.71 10.55 24.74
CA VAL A 20 6.81 10.33 23.59
C VAL A 20 6.25 11.68 23.16
N VAL A 21 6.43 12.04 21.90
CA VAL A 21 5.86 13.24 21.29
C VAL A 21 4.49 12.89 20.73
N VAL A 22 3.45 13.51 21.27
CA VAL A 22 2.05 13.33 20.83
C VAL A 22 1.63 14.60 20.09
N ARG A 23 1.38 14.49 18.79
CA ARG A 23 0.95 15.60 17.93
C ARG A 23 -0.50 15.44 17.46
N GLU A 24 -0.98 14.23 17.43
CA GLU A 24 -2.29 13.83 16.93
C GLU A 24 -3.13 13.17 18.03
N PRO A 25 -4.47 13.14 17.91
CA PRO A 25 -5.35 12.72 19.01
C PRO A 25 -5.18 11.27 19.48
N VAL A 26 -4.71 10.36 18.64
CA VAL A 26 -4.60 8.93 18.96
C VAL A 26 -3.15 8.51 19.09
N LEU A 27 -2.72 8.15 20.29
CA LEU A 27 -1.41 7.57 20.54
C LEU A 27 -1.46 6.06 20.33
N LEU A 28 -0.58 5.56 19.47
CA LEU A 28 -0.48 4.14 19.09
C LEU A 28 0.84 3.51 19.52
N LYS A 29 0.76 2.20 19.83
CA LYS A 29 1.89 1.29 19.82
C LYS A 29 1.76 0.38 18.60
N PRO A 30 2.56 0.54 17.53
CA PRO A 30 2.58 -0.38 16.40
C PRO A 30 2.98 -1.79 16.85
N ILE A 31 2.30 -2.80 16.28
CA ILE A 31 2.54 -4.24 16.54
C ILE A 31 3.15 -4.87 15.31
N TYR A 32 2.49 -4.65 14.15
CA TYR A 32 2.94 -5.12 12.84
C TYR A 32 2.97 -3.94 11.88
N VAL A 33 4.07 -3.79 11.15
CA VAL A 33 4.22 -2.75 10.13
C VAL A 33 4.67 -3.40 8.83
N TYR A 34 3.89 -3.22 7.77
CA TYR A 34 4.31 -3.65 6.45
C TYR A 34 5.26 -2.63 5.84
N ILE A 35 6.37 -3.12 5.28
CA ILE A 35 7.40 -2.35 4.60
C ILE A 35 7.51 -2.88 3.17
N GLY A 36 7.22 -2.03 2.19
CA GLY A 36 7.10 -2.48 0.82
C GLY A 36 7.55 -1.46 -0.23
N ASP A 37 6.89 -1.49 -1.38
CA ASP A 37 7.27 -0.69 -2.55
C ASP A 37 7.20 0.82 -2.28
N LEU A 38 6.33 1.27 -1.38
CA LEU A 38 6.21 2.69 -1.02
C LEU A 38 7.45 3.18 -0.28
N GLU A 39 7.82 2.50 0.82
CA GLU A 39 9.01 2.84 1.60
C GLU A 39 10.28 2.70 0.77
N ARG A 40 10.35 1.67 -0.09
CA ARG A 40 11.44 1.53 -1.05
C ARG A 40 11.56 2.74 -1.95
N SER A 41 10.44 3.21 -2.51
CA SER A 41 10.42 4.34 -3.44
C SER A 41 10.84 5.65 -2.78
N ILE A 42 10.53 5.81 -1.48
CA ILE A 42 10.97 6.93 -0.67
C ILE A 42 12.49 6.87 -0.49
N ILE A 43 13.01 5.72 -0.02
CA ILE A 43 14.43 5.54 0.29
C ILE A 43 15.30 5.68 -0.96
N GLU A 44 14.82 5.21 -2.11
CA GLU A 44 15.48 5.33 -3.41
C GLU A 44 15.33 6.74 -4.05
N GLY A 45 14.60 7.67 -3.40
CA GLY A 45 14.40 9.04 -3.89
C GLY A 45 13.49 9.15 -5.12
N LEU A 46 12.64 8.14 -5.36
CA LEU A 46 11.70 8.11 -6.47
C LEU A 46 10.40 8.86 -6.19
N LEU A 47 10.11 9.12 -4.91
CA LEU A 47 8.97 9.94 -4.48
C LEU A 47 9.46 11.24 -3.85
N PRO A 48 8.95 12.40 -4.31
CA PRO A 48 9.23 13.67 -3.66
C PRO A 48 8.54 13.69 -2.28
N LEU A 49 9.31 13.99 -1.25
CA LEU A 49 8.84 14.15 0.13
C LEU A 49 9.22 15.50 0.67
N ASN A 50 8.52 15.94 1.71
CA ASN A 50 8.91 17.03 2.57
C ASN A 50 9.49 16.47 3.88
N PRO A 51 10.77 16.12 3.94
CA PRO A 51 11.38 15.58 5.15
C PRO A 51 11.44 16.64 6.28
N PRO A 52 11.49 16.24 7.55
CA PRO A 52 11.56 14.84 8.03
C PRO A 52 10.19 14.14 8.09
N VAL A 53 10.14 12.83 7.85
CA VAL A 53 8.94 12.01 8.01
C VAL A 53 9.29 10.64 8.59
N VAL A 54 8.47 10.14 9.53
CA VAL A 54 8.55 8.76 10.02
C VAL A 54 7.95 7.84 8.97
N LEU A 55 8.66 6.78 8.55
CA LEU A 55 8.16 5.83 7.54
C LEU A 55 7.09 4.87 8.11
N GLY A 56 6.49 4.05 7.22
CA GLY A 56 5.51 3.00 7.57
C GLY A 56 4.07 3.44 7.37
N SER A 57 3.50 3.05 6.23
CA SER A 57 2.18 3.51 5.79
C SER A 57 1.07 2.53 6.12
N PHE A 58 1.39 1.26 6.34
CA PHE A 58 0.45 0.18 6.62
C PHE A 58 0.84 -0.58 7.86
N GLY A 59 -0.14 -0.92 8.71
CA GLY A 59 0.17 -1.71 9.88
C GLY A 59 -1.01 -2.14 10.71
N VAL A 60 -0.67 -2.74 11.83
CA VAL A 60 -1.56 -3.06 12.95
C VAL A 60 -1.00 -2.40 14.20
N ALA A 61 -1.83 -1.67 14.92
CA ALA A 61 -1.40 -0.96 16.11
C ALA A 61 -2.43 -1.04 17.23
N ARG A 62 -1.94 -1.01 18.47
CA ARG A 62 -2.77 -0.88 19.67
C ARG A 62 -2.91 0.60 20.02
N VAL A 63 -4.12 1.03 20.28
CA VAL A 63 -4.40 2.36 20.83
C VAL A 63 -4.00 2.37 22.31
N ILE A 64 -3.11 3.27 22.67
CA ILE A 64 -2.62 3.45 24.05
C ILE A 64 -3.43 4.52 24.77
N GLU A 65 -3.66 5.64 24.08
CA GLU A 65 -4.35 6.80 24.63
C GLU A 65 -5.07 7.54 23.50
N VAL A 66 -6.20 8.15 23.83
CA VAL A 66 -6.97 9.00 22.93
C VAL A 66 -7.29 10.30 23.64
N SER A 67 -6.97 11.42 23.03
CA SER A 67 -7.43 12.74 23.46
C SER A 67 -8.78 13.06 22.79
N GLY A 68 -9.76 13.54 23.56
CA GLY A 68 -11.08 13.91 23.05
C GLY A 68 -12.16 12.84 23.28
N SER A 69 -13.14 12.73 22.35
CA SER A 69 -14.39 11.99 22.54
C SER A 69 -14.32 10.48 22.25
N ASN A 70 -13.29 10.00 21.58
CA ASN A 70 -13.19 8.60 21.10
C ASN A 70 -12.46 7.67 22.10
N THR A 71 -12.72 7.84 23.39
CA THR A 71 -12.05 7.09 24.47
C THR A 71 -12.31 5.57 24.40
N GLU A 72 -13.40 5.13 23.74
CA GLU A 72 -13.71 3.73 23.50
C GLU A 72 -12.70 2.99 22.64
N TYR A 73 -11.80 3.70 21.94
CA TYR A 73 -10.72 3.08 21.17
C TYR A 73 -9.55 2.62 22.04
N THR A 74 -9.40 3.17 23.25
CA THR A 74 -8.28 2.86 24.15
C THR A 74 -8.20 1.36 24.45
N GLY A 75 -7.00 0.80 24.31
CA GLY A 75 -6.70 -0.62 24.50
C GLY A 75 -7.04 -1.52 23.30
N ARG A 76 -7.87 -1.05 22.36
CA ARG A 76 -8.23 -1.82 21.17
C ARG A 76 -7.08 -1.85 20.15
N VAL A 77 -7.10 -2.86 19.28
CA VAL A 77 -6.15 -3.03 18.19
C VAL A 77 -6.87 -2.77 16.87
N PHE A 78 -6.22 -2.00 16.00
CA PHE A 78 -6.76 -1.64 14.70
C PHE A 78 -5.78 -1.96 13.58
N THR A 79 -6.31 -2.25 12.39
CA THR A 79 -5.55 -2.05 11.16
C THR A 79 -5.43 -0.55 10.87
N VAL A 80 -4.28 -0.15 10.33
CA VAL A 80 -3.99 1.24 9.98
C VAL A 80 -3.79 1.34 8.48
N LYS A 81 -4.55 2.24 7.85
CA LYS A 81 -4.53 2.51 6.41
C LYS A 81 -3.73 3.77 6.09
N PRO A 82 -3.17 3.91 4.86
CA PRO A 82 -2.27 5.00 4.52
C PRO A 82 -2.97 6.35 4.32
N PHE A 83 -4.26 6.36 3.97
CA PHE A 83 -5.00 7.59 3.66
C PHE A 83 -5.96 7.97 4.78
N GLY A 84 -5.85 9.21 5.20
CA GLY A 84 -6.70 9.87 6.18
C GLY A 84 -6.92 11.34 5.82
N ASP A 85 -7.51 12.11 6.73
CA ASP A 85 -7.89 13.49 6.49
C ASP A 85 -6.69 14.45 6.37
N HIS A 86 -5.52 14.06 6.89
CA HIS A 86 -4.32 14.89 6.94
C HIS A 86 -3.26 14.50 5.90
N GLY A 87 -3.60 13.62 4.94
CA GLY A 87 -2.68 13.19 3.89
C GLY A 87 -2.30 11.71 3.96
N ILE A 88 -1.10 11.38 3.49
CA ILE A 88 -0.62 10.00 3.34
C ILE A 88 0.34 9.68 4.48
N LEU A 89 -0.03 8.67 5.29
CA LEU A 89 0.77 8.19 6.42
C LEU A 89 2.12 7.65 5.92
N GLY A 90 3.20 8.06 6.56
CA GLY A 90 4.56 7.70 6.18
C GLY A 90 5.12 8.43 4.95
N VAL A 91 4.37 9.39 4.39
CA VAL A 91 4.75 10.22 3.24
C VAL A 91 4.57 11.71 3.55
N GLU A 92 3.37 12.14 3.91
CA GLU A 92 3.03 13.53 4.23
C GLU A 92 2.88 13.77 5.74
N VAL A 93 2.52 12.71 6.47
CA VAL A 93 2.42 12.69 7.93
C VAL A 93 3.21 11.51 8.49
N ASP A 94 3.60 11.61 9.76
CA ASP A 94 4.40 10.59 10.43
C ASP A 94 3.71 9.22 10.44
N GLY A 95 4.47 8.17 10.05
CA GLY A 95 4.00 6.80 9.92
C GLY A 95 4.20 5.92 11.14
N LEU A 96 4.12 4.61 10.92
CA LEU A 96 4.08 3.59 11.96
C LEU A 96 5.45 3.02 12.35
N LEU A 97 6.53 3.37 11.67
CA LEU A 97 7.86 2.80 11.92
C LEU A 97 8.53 3.45 13.14
N ALA A 98 7.85 3.31 14.26
CA ALA A 98 8.21 3.83 15.58
C ALA A 98 7.71 2.88 16.67
N ASN A 99 8.31 2.94 17.86
CA ASN A 99 7.77 2.19 19.01
C ASN A 99 6.49 2.84 19.57
N TYR A 100 6.31 4.14 19.35
CA TYR A 100 5.09 4.90 19.59
C TYR A 100 4.93 5.94 18.50
N THR A 101 3.71 6.15 18.03
CA THR A 101 3.35 7.19 17.06
C THR A 101 1.99 7.76 17.41
N SER A 102 1.73 9.01 17.04
CA SER A 102 0.39 9.58 17.15
C SER A 102 -0.18 9.85 15.77
N ILE A 103 -1.46 9.53 15.59
CA ILE A 103 -2.16 9.68 14.31
C ILE A 103 -3.56 10.27 14.50
N HIS A 104 -4.13 10.81 13.43
CA HIS A 104 -5.54 11.18 13.39
C HIS A 104 -6.43 9.91 13.32
N PRO A 105 -7.63 9.88 13.95
CA PRO A 105 -8.52 8.71 13.95
C PRO A 105 -8.93 8.22 12.56
N SER A 106 -8.91 9.08 11.54
CA SER A 106 -9.27 8.74 10.15
C SER A 106 -8.37 7.67 9.51
N TYR A 107 -7.18 7.42 10.08
CA TYR A 107 -6.28 6.35 9.63
C TYR A 107 -6.61 4.98 10.23
N LEU A 108 -7.44 4.92 11.28
CA LEU A 108 -7.89 3.65 11.85
C LEU A 108 -8.94 3.01 10.93
N ASP A 109 -8.81 1.69 10.69
CA ASP A 109 -9.72 0.93 9.83
C ASP A 109 -10.45 -0.16 10.65
N ASP A 110 -10.13 -1.44 10.46
CA ASP A 110 -10.82 -2.52 11.16
C ASP A 110 -10.33 -2.70 12.62
N VAL A 111 -11.25 -2.96 13.54
CA VAL A 111 -10.94 -3.45 14.88
C VAL A 111 -10.57 -4.93 14.82
N LEU A 112 -9.47 -5.32 15.47
CA LEU A 112 -8.97 -6.69 15.51
C LEU A 112 -9.06 -7.25 16.94
N LEU A 113 -9.63 -8.45 17.07
CA LEU A 113 -9.66 -9.19 18.34
C LEU A 113 -8.40 -10.05 18.50
N ASP A 114 -7.98 -10.71 17.44
CA ASP A 114 -6.78 -11.57 17.39
C ASP A 114 -5.89 -11.11 16.23
N PRO A 115 -5.01 -10.11 16.42
CA PRO A 115 -4.21 -9.52 15.36
C PRO A 115 -3.15 -10.48 14.85
N LYS A 116 -3.06 -10.66 13.53
CA LYS A 116 -2.06 -11.45 12.84
C LYS A 116 -1.15 -10.56 11.97
N PRO A 117 0.10 -10.98 11.69
CA PRO A 117 0.99 -10.17 10.86
C PRO A 117 0.36 -9.76 9.51
N ILE A 118 -0.39 -10.67 8.86
CA ILE A 118 -1.02 -10.41 7.56
C ILE A 118 -2.06 -9.28 7.61
N ASP A 119 -2.65 -9.02 8.76
CA ASP A 119 -3.64 -7.93 8.91
C ASP A 119 -3.02 -6.55 8.66
N SER A 120 -1.69 -6.41 8.78
CA SER A 120 -0.98 -5.17 8.47
C SER A 120 -1.11 -4.76 7.00
N ILE A 121 -1.39 -5.71 6.09
CA ILE A 121 -1.56 -5.46 4.65
C ILE A 121 -3.04 -5.48 4.25
N LYS A 122 -3.94 -5.83 5.16
CA LYS A 122 -5.37 -5.94 4.86
C LYS A 122 -5.99 -4.70 4.22
N PRO A 123 -5.66 -3.46 4.62
CA PRO A 123 -6.13 -2.27 3.92
C PRO A 123 -5.71 -2.22 2.45
N LEU A 124 -4.50 -2.67 2.12
CA LEU A 124 -4.03 -2.75 0.74
C LEU A 124 -4.76 -3.84 -0.06
N ILE A 125 -5.05 -4.99 0.56
CA ILE A 125 -5.84 -6.07 -0.06
C ILE A 125 -7.25 -5.58 -0.36
N LYS A 126 -7.91 -4.90 0.58
CA LYS A 126 -9.23 -4.29 0.39
C LYS A 126 -9.23 -3.30 -0.78
N HIS A 127 -8.25 -2.41 -0.81
CA HIS A 127 -8.08 -1.44 -1.90
C HIS A 127 -7.94 -2.13 -3.26
N SER A 128 -7.06 -3.14 -3.36
CA SER A 128 -6.85 -3.89 -4.59
C SER A 128 -8.10 -4.68 -5.02
N THR A 129 -8.87 -5.20 -4.07
CA THR A 129 -10.16 -5.88 -4.33
C THR A 129 -11.19 -4.89 -4.88
N SER A 130 -11.29 -3.70 -4.30
CA SER A 130 -12.18 -2.65 -4.81
C SER A 130 -11.82 -2.23 -6.24
N ILE A 131 -10.52 -2.10 -6.56
CA ILE A 131 -10.06 -1.87 -7.95
C ILE A 131 -10.52 -3.00 -8.87
N ALA A 132 -10.39 -4.25 -8.44
CA ALA A 132 -10.80 -5.41 -9.24
C ALA A 132 -12.30 -5.39 -9.54
N MET A 133 -13.14 -5.09 -8.53
CA MET A 133 -14.60 -5.00 -8.69
C MET A 133 -15.05 -3.87 -9.63
N GLU A 134 -14.29 -2.80 -9.72
CA GLU A 134 -14.55 -1.68 -10.63
C GLU A 134 -14.07 -1.91 -12.07
N SER A 135 -13.26 -2.93 -12.30
CA SER A 135 -12.61 -3.15 -13.60
C SER A 135 -13.57 -3.72 -14.64
N LEU A 136 -13.39 -3.30 -15.89
CA LEU A 136 -14.10 -3.81 -17.08
C LEU A 136 -13.14 -4.68 -17.90
N GLU A 137 -13.59 -5.89 -18.29
CA GLU A 137 -12.79 -6.80 -19.11
C GLU A 137 -12.63 -6.32 -20.58
N PRO A 138 -11.50 -6.63 -21.21
CA PRO A 138 -10.26 -7.21 -20.67
C PRO A 138 -9.47 -6.19 -19.83
N VAL A 139 -8.72 -6.67 -18.82
CA VAL A 139 -8.01 -5.82 -17.87
C VAL A 139 -6.49 -5.86 -18.09
N LEU A 140 -5.86 -4.70 -18.22
CA LEU A 140 -4.41 -4.52 -18.23
C LEU A 140 -3.98 -3.80 -16.96
N ILE A 141 -3.09 -4.43 -16.19
CA ILE A 141 -2.51 -3.84 -14.97
C ILE A 141 -1.12 -3.30 -15.30
N GLU A 142 -0.90 -2.01 -15.06
CA GLU A 142 0.41 -1.38 -15.16
C GLU A 142 1.15 -1.54 -13.83
N GLY A 143 2.38 -2.06 -13.90
CA GLY A 143 3.22 -2.35 -12.75
C GLY A 143 3.21 -3.83 -12.36
N CYS A 144 4.20 -4.22 -11.56
CA CYS A 144 4.39 -5.59 -11.07
C CYS A 144 4.81 -5.63 -9.59
N GLY A 145 4.46 -4.60 -8.83
CA GLY A 145 4.61 -4.54 -7.39
C GLY A 145 3.48 -5.27 -6.67
N LEU A 146 3.46 -5.15 -5.35
CA LEU A 146 2.46 -5.85 -4.53
C LEU A 146 1.02 -5.41 -4.85
N THR A 147 0.75 -4.10 -5.01
CA THR A 147 -0.59 -3.61 -5.38
C THR A 147 -1.08 -4.22 -6.69
N ALA A 148 -0.20 -4.31 -7.70
CA ALA A 148 -0.52 -4.96 -8.97
C ALA A 148 -0.86 -6.43 -8.79
N LEU A 149 -0.04 -7.19 -8.05
CA LEU A 149 -0.29 -8.60 -7.77
C LEU A 149 -1.62 -8.81 -7.05
N LEU A 150 -1.89 -8.05 -6.00
CA LEU A 150 -3.12 -8.16 -5.22
C LEU A 150 -4.36 -7.88 -6.08
N THR A 151 -4.29 -6.86 -6.96
CA THR A 151 -5.36 -6.56 -7.91
C THR A 151 -5.58 -7.72 -8.87
N GLY A 152 -4.53 -8.32 -9.41
CA GLY A 152 -4.65 -9.45 -10.31
C GLY A 152 -5.18 -10.72 -9.64
N LEU A 153 -4.76 -10.99 -8.40
CA LEU A 153 -5.33 -12.10 -7.62
C LEU A 153 -6.81 -11.87 -7.33
N ALA A 154 -7.20 -10.66 -6.95
CA ALA A 154 -8.60 -10.31 -6.74
C ALA A 154 -9.42 -10.49 -8.02
N LEU A 155 -8.94 -10.02 -9.18
CA LEU A 155 -9.57 -10.25 -10.49
C LEU A 155 -9.75 -11.74 -10.79
N ARG A 156 -8.70 -12.53 -10.59
CA ARG A 156 -8.77 -13.99 -10.81
C ARG A 156 -9.81 -14.67 -9.91
N TYR A 157 -9.95 -14.22 -8.66
CA TYR A 157 -10.97 -14.76 -7.75
C TYR A 157 -12.41 -14.40 -8.12
N ILE A 158 -12.61 -13.35 -8.91
CA ILE A 158 -13.92 -13.01 -9.50
C ILE A 158 -14.10 -13.53 -10.92
N GLY A 159 -13.16 -14.36 -11.42
CA GLY A 159 -13.25 -15.03 -12.74
C GLY A 159 -12.64 -14.24 -13.90
N VAL A 160 -11.94 -13.15 -13.64
CA VAL A 160 -11.29 -12.30 -14.66
C VAL A 160 -9.79 -12.58 -14.69
N GLU A 161 -9.25 -12.96 -15.86
CA GLU A 161 -7.80 -13.17 -16.04
C GLU A 161 -7.15 -11.89 -16.59
N PRO A 162 -6.38 -11.13 -15.77
CA PRO A 162 -5.71 -9.91 -16.21
C PRO A 162 -4.41 -10.19 -16.94
N ALA A 163 -3.99 -9.24 -17.77
CA ALA A 163 -2.62 -9.14 -18.25
C ALA A 163 -1.87 -8.00 -17.58
N TYR A 164 -0.55 -8.08 -17.59
CA TYR A 164 0.32 -7.08 -16.95
C TYR A 164 1.22 -6.42 -17.97
N TYR A 165 1.49 -5.13 -17.75
CA TYR A 165 2.55 -4.41 -18.42
C TYR A 165 3.64 -4.05 -17.43
N CYS A 166 4.84 -4.65 -17.62
CA CYS A 166 5.98 -4.45 -16.74
C CYS A 166 7.26 -4.35 -17.56
N GLU A 167 7.84 -3.18 -17.68
CA GLU A 167 9.14 -2.98 -18.35
C GLU A 167 10.29 -3.69 -17.61
N GLN A 168 10.20 -3.76 -16.29
CA GLN A 168 11.13 -4.54 -15.47
C GLN A 168 10.49 -5.89 -15.11
N SER A 169 11.23 -6.99 -15.28
CA SER A 169 10.68 -8.31 -14.96
C SER A 169 10.43 -8.45 -13.46
N SER A 170 9.21 -8.76 -13.08
CA SER A 170 8.87 -9.11 -11.71
C SER A 170 8.68 -10.61 -11.58
N LYS A 171 9.57 -11.26 -10.82
CA LYS A 171 9.43 -12.68 -10.45
C LYS A 171 8.12 -12.92 -9.67
N LEU A 172 7.67 -11.91 -8.93
CA LEU A 172 6.48 -11.95 -8.10
C LEU A 172 5.21 -12.27 -8.89
N VAL A 173 4.97 -11.57 -10.00
CA VAL A 173 3.78 -11.78 -10.85
C VAL A 173 3.93 -13.03 -11.71
N LEU A 174 5.16 -13.32 -12.20
CA LEU A 174 5.45 -14.50 -13.02
C LEU A 174 5.16 -15.82 -12.31
N GLN A 175 5.45 -15.93 -11.01
CA GLN A 175 5.22 -17.17 -10.23
C GLN A 175 3.74 -17.54 -10.12
N TYR A 176 2.83 -16.60 -10.36
CA TYR A 176 1.38 -16.85 -10.40
C TYR A 176 0.84 -17.19 -11.80
N GLY A 177 1.72 -17.25 -12.81
CA GLY A 177 1.37 -17.63 -14.17
C GLY A 177 0.57 -16.59 -14.95
N PHE A 178 0.63 -15.32 -14.57
CA PHE A 178 -0.01 -14.22 -15.30
C PHE A 178 0.73 -13.89 -16.60
N THR A 179 -0.02 -13.43 -17.61
CA THR A 179 0.54 -12.89 -18.84
C THR A 179 1.22 -11.55 -18.59
N ILE A 180 2.49 -11.39 -19.00
CA ILE A 180 3.26 -10.18 -18.83
C ILE A 180 3.80 -9.68 -20.16
N TYR A 181 3.49 -8.44 -20.50
CA TYR A 181 4.07 -7.70 -21.60
C TYR A 181 5.24 -6.84 -21.10
N LYS A 182 6.39 -6.93 -21.76
CA LYS A 182 7.58 -6.11 -21.44
C LYS A 182 7.71 -4.90 -22.35
N HIS A 183 7.21 -5.03 -23.57
CA HIS A 183 7.27 -3.97 -24.56
C HIS A 183 5.87 -3.54 -24.95
N ILE A 184 5.67 -2.24 -25.12
CA ILE A 184 4.35 -1.69 -25.48
C ILE A 184 3.87 -2.17 -26.84
N GLY A 185 4.80 -2.51 -27.74
CA GLY A 185 4.48 -3.06 -29.07
C GLY A 185 3.85 -4.46 -29.05
N ASP A 186 4.06 -5.20 -27.96
CA ASP A 186 3.49 -6.56 -27.80
C ASP A 186 2.10 -6.52 -27.16
N VAL A 187 1.69 -5.36 -26.67
CA VAL A 187 0.39 -5.21 -25.97
C VAL A 187 -0.73 -5.05 -26.98
N VAL A 188 -1.80 -5.82 -26.79
CA VAL A 188 -3.03 -5.68 -27.60
C VAL A 188 -3.57 -4.25 -27.47
N GLU A 189 -4.11 -3.69 -28.57
CA GLU A 189 -4.48 -2.26 -28.62
C GLU A 189 -5.73 -1.91 -27.81
N LYS A 190 -6.67 -2.86 -27.56
CA LYS A 190 -7.98 -2.57 -26.96
C LYS A 190 -8.17 -3.23 -25.63
N TRP A 191 -8.54 -2.45 -24.62
CA TRP A 191 -8.76 -2.88 -23.25
C TRP A 191 -10.10 -2.35 -22.70
N GLY A 192 -10.74 -3.14 -21.85
CA GLY A 192 -11.87 -2.68 -21.05
C GLY A 192 -11.40 -1.72 -19.97
N SER A 193 -10.40 -2.13 -19.20
CA SER A 193 -9.76 -1.26 -18.20
C SER A 193 -8.23 -1.30 -18.29
N ILE A 194 -7.62 -0.14 -18.04
CA ILE A 194 -6.19 -0.01 -17.67
C ILE A 194 -6.14 0.41 -16.21
N VAL A 195 -5.41 -0.36 -15.38
CA VAL A 195 -5.22 -0.09 -13.96
C VAL A 195 -3.79 0.36 -13.71
N LEU A 196 -3.59 1.56 -13.18
CA LEU A 196 -2.28 2.15 -12.89
C LEU A 196 -1.93 1.93 -11.41
N THR A 197 -0.87 1.16 -11.14
CA THR A 197 -0.47 0.79 -9.77
C THR A 197 0.96 1.17 -9.41
N SER A 198 1.85 1.35 -10.39
CA SER A 198 3.25 1.68 -10.13
C SER A 198 3.47 3.19 -9.99
N ILE A 199 4.63 3.59 -9.48
CA ILE A 199 5.07 4.99 -9.46
C ILE A 199 5.72 5.44 -10.77
N ASN A 200 5.95 4.52 -11.74
CA ASN A 200 6.65 4.80 -13.00
C ASN A 200 5.79 5.63 -13.95
N GLN A 201 6.01 6.94 -13.99
CA GLN A 201 5.27 7.86 -14.84
C GLN A 201 5.46 7.57 -16.35
N ALA A 202 6.66 7.10 -16.75
CA ALA A 202 6.95 6.82 -18.16
C ALA A 202 6.12 5.64 -18.70
N SER A 203 5.95 4.56 -17.93
CA SER A 203 5.10 3.42 -18.32
C SER A 203 3.63 3.83 -18.44
N LYS A 204 3.14 4.63 -17.51
CA LYS A 204 1.77 5.15 -17.55
C LYS A 204 1.52 6.00 -18.79
N TYR A 205 2.45 6.94 -19.07
CA TYR A 205 2.37 7.77 -20.26
C TYR A 205 2.31 6.94 -21.55
N LYS A 206 3.18 5.93 -21.68
CA LYS A 206 3.20 5.03 -22.85
C LYS A 206 1.86 4.31 -23.04
N LEU A 207 1.31 3.76 -21.97
CA LEU A 207 0.03 3.03 -22.03
C LEU A 207 -1.14 3.94 -22.39
N THR A 208 -1.29 5.06 -21.68
CA THR A 208 -2.44 5.95 -21.85
C THR A 208 -2.46 6.69 -23.18
N THR A 209 -1.29 6.86 -23.84
CA THR A 209 -1.18 7.49 -25.16
C THR A 209 -1.31 6.51 -26.32
N ARG A 210 -0.92 5.24 -26.15
CA ARG A 210 -0.86 4.26 -27.25
C ARG A 210 -2.05 3.31 -27.31
N LEU A 211 -2.62 2.96 -26.15
CA LEU A 211 -3.69 1.96 -26.08
C LEU A 211 -5.08 2.61 -26.09
N ASP A 212 -6.04 1.86 -26.60
CA ASP A 212 -7.47 2.16 -26.48
C ASP A 212 -8.04 1.47 -25.24
N TYR A 213 -8.78 2.21 -24.42
CA TYR A 213 -9.44 1.69 -23.23
C TYR A 213 -10.77 2.38 -22.99
N LYS A 214 -11.70 1.67 -22.30
CA LYS A 214 -12.98 2.23 -21.90
C LYS A 214 -12.88 2.92 -20.53
N LYS A 215 -12.13 2.33 -19.58
CA LYS A 215 -11.97 2.83 -18.22
C LYS A 215 -10.50 2.92 -17.84
N LEU A 216 -10.11 4.02 -17.21
CA LEU A 216 -8.80 4.19 -16.59
C LEU A 216 -8.99 4.25 -15.08
N ILE A 217 -8.37 3.31 -14.35
CA ILE A 217 -8.42 3.23 -12.89
C ILE A 217 -7.04 3.59 -12.35
N ILE A 218 -6.98 4.54 -11.43
CA ILE A 218 -5.72 5.00 -10.84
C ILE A 218 -5.73 4.67 -9.35
N SER A 219 -4.75 3.87 -8.91
CA SER A 219 -4.47 3.72 -7.49
C SER A 219 -3.83 5.00 -6.95
N PRO A 220 -4.30 5.56 -5.82
CA PRO A 220 -3.64 6.70 -5.17
C PRO A 220 -2.17 6.42 -4.84
N LEU A 221 -1.85 5.16 -4.50
CA LEU A 221 -0.48 4.70 -4.22
C LEU A 221 0.45 4.73 -5.45
N SER A 222 -0.09 4.94 -6.65
CA SER A 222 0.69 5.11 -7.87
C SER A 222 1.30 6.50 -8.01
N PHE A 223 0.90 7.47 -7.16
CA PHE A 223 1.39 8.86 -7.18
C PHE A 223 1.39 9.47 -8.60
N THR A 224 0.31 9.23 -9.32
CA THR A 224 0.17 9.68 -10.69
C THR A 224 -0.01 11.19 -10.74
N GLN A 225 0.92 11.91 -11.37
CA GLN A 225 0.92 13.37 -11.43
C GLN A 225 0.21 13.92 -12.67
N CYS A 226 0.60 13.47 -13.84
CA CYS A 226 0.05 13.97 -15.11
C CYS A 226 -0.10 12.83 -16.10
N ILE A 227 -1.31 12.60 -16.61
CA ILE A 227 -1.60 11.58 -17.60
C ILE A 227 -2.27 12.23 -18.79
N PRO A 228 -1.72 12.14 -20.00
CA PRO A 228 -2.43 12.53 -21.20
C PRO A 228 -3.54 11.49 -21.47
N LEU A 229 -4.77 11.96 -21.55
CA LEU A 229 -5.91 11.15 -21.94
C LEU A 229 -6.05 11.18 -23.46
N LYS A 230 -6.02 10.02 -24.11
CA LYS A 230 -6.14 9.91 -25.56
C LYS A 230 -7.55 10.20 -26.06
N LYS A 231 -8.58 9.93 -25.22
CA LYS A 231 -9.99 10.10 -25.56
C LYS A 231 -10.74 10.87 -24.49
N ARG A 232 -11.61 11.82 -24.92
CA ARG A 232 -12.49 12.57 -24.01
C ARG A 232 -13.63 11.73 -23.42
N GLU A 233 -13.93 10.56 -24.01
CA GLU A 233 -15.06 9.69 -23.65
C GLU A 233 -14.68 8.54 -22.71
N SER A 234 -13.40 8.42 -22.29
CA SER A 234 -12.98 7.38 -21.36
C SER A 234 -13.46 7.70 -19.95
N LEU A 235 -14.02 6.69 -19.27
CA LEU A 235 -14.35 6.77 -17.86
C LEU A 235 -13.05 6.85 -17.06
N PHE A 236 -13.01 7.76 -16.10
CA PHE A 236 -11.87 7.97 -15.23
C PHE A 236 -12.30 7.71 -13.79
N SER A 237 -11.53 6.90 -13.06
CA SER A 237 -11.77 6.60 -11.66
C SER A 237 -10.48 6.68 -10.87
N ILE A 238 -10.49 7.44 -9.77
CA ILE A 238 -9.47 7.37 -8.74
C ILE A 238 -10.07 6.52 -7.62
N ASN A 239 -9.54 5.31 -7.46
CA ASN A 239 -10.03 4.41 -6.44
C ASN A 239 -9.44 4.80 -5.08
N ILE A 240 -10.28 5.22 -4.16
CA ILE A 240 -9.91 5.58 -2.79
C ILE A 240 -10.02 4.35 -1.87
N PHE A 241 -9.31 4.37 -0.74
CA PHE A 241 -9.44 3.35 0.30
C PHE A 241 -10.82 3.44 0.96
N SER A 242 -11.76 2.60 0.54
CA SER A 242 -13.13 2.56 1.02
C SER A 242 -13.41 1.31 1.85
N ARG A 243 -14.55 1.30 2.55
CA ARG A 243 -15.04 0.09 3.22
C ARG A 243 -15.46 -0.94 2.19
N VAL A 244 -15.14 -2.20 2.46
CA VAL A 244 -15.40 -3.34 1.59
C VAL A 244 -16.78 -3.92 1.89
N SER A 245 -17.54 -4.30 0.87
CA SER A 245 -18.83 -4.99 0.99
C SER A 245 -18.66 -6.43 1.52
N SER A 246 -19.75 -7.10 1.87
CA SER A 246 -19.72 -8.50 2.33
C SER A 246 -19.22 -9.47 1.26
N GLU A 247 -19.55 -9.25 -0.01
CA GLU A 247 -19.09 -10.08 -1.15
C GLU A 247 -17.59 -9.91 -1.38
N GLU A 248 -17.10 -8.68 -1.32
CA GLU A 248 -15.68 -8.38 -1.40
C GLU A 248 -14.88 -9.02 -0.26
N SER A 249 -15.47 -9.17 0.93
CA SER A 249 -14.82 -9.80 2.09
C SER A 249 -14.39 -11.23 1.82
N SER A 250 -15.11 -12.00 1.01
CA SER A 250 -14.71 -13.36 0.59
C SER A 250 -13.44 -13.32 -0.27
N VAL A 251 -13.35 -12.39 -1.20
CA VAL A 251 -12.15 -12.20 -2.05
C VAL A 251 -10.97 -11.75 -1.21
N VAL A 252 -11.17 -10.77 -0.32
CA VAL A 252 -10.14 -10.27 0.61
C VAL A 252 -9.54 -11.43 1.42
N ASN A 253 -10.36 -12.33 1.96
CA ASN A 253 -9.88 -13.46 2.76
C ASN A 253 -9.05 -14.45 1.92
N LYS A 254 -9.46 -14.76 0.68
CA LYS A 254 -8.71 -15.64 -0.23
C LYS A 254 -7.36 -15.03 -0.60
N VAL A 255 -7.34 -13.76 -1.00
CA VAL A 255 -6.10 -13.02 -1.33
C VAL A 255 -5.18 -12.96 -0.11
N SER A 256 -5.71 -12.69 1.09
CA SER A 256 -4.94 -12.68 2.34
C SER A 256 -4.28 -14.02 2.61
N SER A 257 -5.01 -15.13 2.40
CA SER A 257 -4.49 -16.50 2.58
C SER A 257 -3.33 -16.81 1.63
N ASP A 258 -3.43 -16.39 0.36
CA ASP A 258 -2.34 -16.59 -0.60
C ASP A 258 -1.13 -15.72 -0.29
N LEU A 259 -1.36 -14.47 0.07
CA LEU A 259 -0.30 -13.54 0.41
C LEU A 259 0.48 -13.99 1.66
N ALA A 260 -0.20 -14.54 2.65
CA ALA A 260 0.43 -15.07 3.87
C ALA A 260 1.49 -16.15 3.60
N LYS A 261 1.43 -16.84 2.44
CA LYS A 261 2.40 -17.87 2.04
C LYS A 261 3.71 -17.29 1.49
N ILE A 262 3.71 -16.03 1.05
CA ILE A 262 4.85 -15.41 0.35
C ILE A 262 5.44 -14.22 1.08
N ILE A 263 4.69 -13.57 1.96
CA ILE A 263 5.19 -12.43 2.73
C ILE A 263 5.98 -12.93 3.94
N ARG A 264 7.23 -12.48 4.03
CA ARG A 264 8.10 -12.77 5.16
C ARG A 264 7.72 -11.90 6.36
N VAL A 265 7.68 -12.51 7.55
CA VAL A 265 7.59 -11.78 8.83
C VAL A 265 8.98 -11.74 9.46
N VAL A 266 9.38 -10.55 9.92
CA VAL A 266 10.68 -10.30 10.56
C VAL A 266 10.42 -9.75 11.95
N GLU A 267 10.86 -10.46 12.98
CA GLU A 267 10.80 -9.97 14.36
C GLU A 267 11.92 -8.98 14.62
N VAL A 268 11.60 -7.87 15.25
CA VAL A 268 12.55 -6.79 15.57
C VAL A 268 12.38 -6.36 17.01
N GLU A 269 13.44 -6.54 17.79
CA GLU A 269 13.50 -6.08 19.19
C GLU A 269 13.95 -4.62 19.30
N ASP A 270 14.85 -4.18 18.41
CA ASP A 270 15.31 -2.80 18.32
C ASP A 270 15.16 -2.27 16.90
N LEU A 271 14.51 -1.11 16.75
CA LEU A 271 14.32 -0.42 15.46
C LEU A 271 15.63 -0.19 14.69
N LYS A 272 16.78 -0.11 15.37
CA LYS A 272 18.10 -0.01 14.71
C LYS A 272 18.40 -1.17 13.77
N ASN A 273 17.89 -2.35 14.08
CA ASN A 273 18.10 -3.55 13.26
C ASN A 273 17.38 -3.48 11.90
N ILE A 274 16.44 -2.55 11.73
CA ILE A 274 15.70 -2.34 10.48
C ILE A 274 16.59 -1.76 9.38
N LEU A 275 17.58 -0.95 9.73
CA LEU A 275 18.46 -0.29 8.75
C LEU A 275 19.13 -1.29 7.79
N GLY A 276 19.48 -2.49 8.29
CA GLY A 276 20.08 -3.56 7.47
C GLY A 276 19.07 -4.29 6.56
N LEU A 277 17.78 -4.06 6.74
CA LEU A 277 16.71 -4.68 5.94
C LEU A 277 16.19 -3.76 4.83
N LEU A 278 16.57 -2.49 4.84
CA LEU A 278 16.10 -1.46 3.92
C LEU A 278 17.16 -1.08 2.88
N PRO A 279 16.75 -0.74 1.64
CA PRO A 279 15.38 -0.76 1.11
C PRO A 279 14.85 -2.18 0.90
N PRO A 280 13.54 -2.39 1.04
CA PRO A 280 12.93 -3.72 0.91
C PRO A 280 12.99 -4.21 -0.54
N ARG A 281 13.09 -5.54 -0.72
CA ARG A 281 12.87 -6.18 -2.02
C ARG A 281 11.39 -6.55 -2.15
N SER A 282 10.84 -6.45 -3.36
CA SER A 282 9.45 -6.90 -3.62
C SER A 282 9.28 -8.40 -3.25
N PRO A 283 8.19 -8.79 -2.60
CA PRO A 283 6.98 -8.03 -2.27
C PRO A 283 7.05 -7.20 -0.98
N GLY A 284 8.21 -7.02 -0.37
CA GLY A 284 8.37 -6.44 0.95
C GLY A 284 8.32 -7.48 2.07
N PHE A 285 8.14 -7.01 3.30
CA PHE A 285 8.06 -7.85 4.49
C PHE A 285 7.24 -7.17 5.60
N ILE A 286 6.81 -7.95 6.58
CA ILE A 286 6.11 -7.45 7.76
C ILE A 286 7.09 -7.43 8.92
N LEU A 287 7.23 -6.29 9.59
CA LEU A 287 7.94 -6.17 10.85
C LEU A 287 6.99 -6.50 12.00
N SER A 288 7.43 -7.39 12.88
CA SER A 288 6.80 -7.64 14.19
C SER A 288 7.61 -6.88 15.24
N LEU A 289 7.02 -5.83 15.80
CA LEU A 289 7.65 -4.97 16.80
C LEU A 289 7.28 -5.47 18.21
N LYS A 290 8.28 -5.77 19.02
CA LYS A 290 8.09 -6.25 20.42
C LYS A 290 8.08 -5.13 21.45
#